data_354e10aa6169f87916d9ad152e8a5063
#
_entry.id   354e10aa6169f87916d9ad152e8a5063
#
_cell.length_a   1.000
_cell.length_b   1.000
_cell.length_c   1.000
_cell.angle_alpha   90.00
_cell.angle_beta   90.00
_cell.angle_gamma   90.00
#
_symmetry.space_group_name_H-M   'P 1'
#
loop_
_entity.id
_entity.type
_entity.pdbx_description
1 polymer ?
#
loop_
_entity_poly.entity_id
_entity_poly.type
_entity_poly.pdbx_seq_one_letter_code
_entity_poly.pdbx_strand_id
1 'polypeptide(L)'
;MSVRSAYEAELQLRGYSSDPAQLRAVDALERCATEWAGYKEKRSNSLKKLIHRLAIPRGVYMHGGVGRGKSFLMDCFYNAVPLQRKTRLHFHEFMREVHRELRDLQGTVNPLDELGRRMALRYKLICFDEFHVAEITDAMILHRLLAALFNNGVGFVTTSNFEPDALYPNGMHRDRILPAIELLKANLDVISVDNGTDYRSITLEQLQLYHMPLGETADAAMTDAFTRLAESRGEDPVLNIESRQIRARRKAGGVVWFDFKTLCGGPRSQNDYLEMASQFHTVLLSDVPHMPVRMASEARRFTWLVDVLYDRHVKLIMSAAVPPEALYTEGPLAHEFPRTISRLNEMQSTQYLALERRIVDTTIT
;
A
#
# COMPACT_ATOMS: atom_id res chain seq x y z
N MET A 1 -12.47 -21.43 3.54
CA MET A 1 -13.17 -20.33 2.83
C MET A 1 -12.47 -20.20 1.47
N SER A 2 -13.19 -20.18 0.36
CA SER A 2 -12.59 -19.97 -0.97
C SER A 2 -12.31 -18.49 -1.21
N VAL A 3 -11.48 -18.16 -2.22
CA VAL A 3 -11.25 -16.76 -2.62
C VAL A 3 -12.56 -16.12 -3.05
N ARG A 4 -13.36 -16.84 -3.86
CA ARG A 4 -14.66 -16.37 -4.33
C ARG A 4 -15.64 -16.09 -3.19
N SER A 5 -15.76 -17.00 -2.21
CA SER A 5 -16.65 -16.78 -1.06
C SER A 5 -16.21 -15.62 -0.19
N ALA A 6 -14.91 -15.40 -0.05
CA ALA A 6 -14.36 -14.24 0.66
C ALA A 6 -14.67 -12.94 -0.10
N TYR A 7 -14.51 -12.92 -1.42
CA TYR A 7 -14.84 -11.79 -2.28
C TYR A 7 -16.33 -11.42 -2.19
N GLU A 8 -17.22 -12.39 -2.32
CA GLU A 8 -18.68 -12.15 -2.29
C GLU A 8 -19.14 -11.63 -0.90
N ALA A 9 -18.61 -12.20 0.18
CA ALA A 9 -18.93 -11.75 1.53
C ALA A 9 -18.50 -10.30 1.78
N GLU A 10 -17.34 -9.92 1.30
CA GLU A 10 -16.82 -8.55 1.45
C GLU A 10 -17.57 -7.55 0.55
N LEU A 11 -17.99 -7.95 -0.67
CA LEU A 11 -18.84 -7.10 -1.51
C LEU A 11 -20.16 -6.79 -0.81
N GLN A 12 -20.81 -7.81 -0.21
CA GLN A 12 -22.04 -7.61 0.55
C GLN A 12 -21.82 -6.66 1.75
N LEU A 13 -20.73 -6.84 2.48
CA LEU A 13 -20.41 -5.98 3.64
C LEU A 13 -20.22 -4.52 3.24
N ARG A 14 -19.66 -4.26 2.05
CA ARG A 14 -19.35 -2.90 1.55
C ARG A 14 -20.46 -2.30 0.69
N GLY A 15 -21.50 -3.08 0.36
CA GLY A 15 -22.59 -2.64 -0.52
C GLY A 15 -22.15 -2.45 -1.98
N TYR A 16 -21.10 -3.14 -2.43
CA TYR A 16 -20.61 -3.07 -3.80
C TYR A 16 -21.18 -4.18 -4.67
N SER A 17 -21.30 -3.92 -5.96
CA SER A 17 -21.63 -4.92 -6.97
C SER A 17 -20.36 -5.55 -7.55
N SER A 18 -20.49 -6.80 -8.01
CA SER A 18 -19.38 -7.50 -8.66
C SER A 18 -19.01 -6.86 -10.00
N ASP A 19 -17.73 -6.85 -10.29
CA ASP A 19 -17.13 -6.28 -11.48
C ASP A 19 -16.52 -7.38 -12.35
N PRO A 20 -16.80 -7.42 -13.66
CA PRO A 20 -16.25 -8.44 -14.57
C PRO A 20 -14.71 -8.48 -14.59
N ALA A 21 -14.02 -7.35 -14.43
CA ALA A 21 -12.55 -7.32 -14.36
C ALA A 21 -12.03 -7.93 -13.05
N GLN A 22 -12.67 -7.62 -11.92
CA GLN A 22 -12.35 -8.23 -10.63
C GLN A 22 -12.70 -9.73 -10.63
N LEU A 23 -13.80 -10.15 -11.24
CA LEU A 23 -14.18 -11.58 -11.32
C LEU A 23 -13.13 -12.42 -12.06
N ARG A 24 -12.53 -11.90 -13.16
CA ARG A 24 -11.41 -12.59 -13.83
C ARG A 24 -10.22 -12.78 -12.90
N ALA A 25 -9.90 -11.77 -12.09
CA ALA A 25 -8.83 -11.87 -11.10
C ALA A 25 -9.20 -12.87 -9.98
N VAL A 26 -10.43 -12.87 -9.49
CA VAL A 26 -10.94 -13.86 -8.52
C VAL A 26 -10.78 -15.29 -9.05
N ASP A 27 -11.12 -15.54 -10.31
CA ASP A 27 -10.98 -16.87 -10.92
C ASP A 27 -9.50 -17.32 -10.98
N ALA A 28 -8.60 -16.42 -11.36
CA ALA A 28 -7.17 -16.72 -11.39
C ALA A 28 -6.59 -16.95 -9.98
N LEU A 29 -7.03 -16.16 -9.01
CA LEU A 29 -6.62 -16.31 -7.60
C LEU A 29 -7.18 -17.59 -6.98
N GLU A 30 -8.44 -17.96 -7.27
CA GLU A 30 -9.06 -19.22 -6.82
C GLU A 30 -8.32 -20.43 -7.38
N ARG A 31 -8.00 -20.42 -8.69
CA ARG A 31 -7.15 -21.43 -9.32
C ARG A 31 -5.80 -21.54 -8.57
N CYS A 32 -5.11 -20.43 -8.37
CA CYS A 32 -3.81 -20.38 -7.70
C CYS A 32 -3.91 -20.94 -6.26
N ALA A 33 -4.92 -20.56 -5.49
CA ALA A 33 -5.15 -21.05 -4.13
C ALA A 33 -5.42 -22.56 -4.09
N THR A 34 -6.21 -23.08 -5.04
CA THR A 34 -6.52 -24.49 -5.19
C THR A 34 -5.26 -25.31 -5.54
N GLU A 35 -4.46 -24.82 -6.48
CA GLU A 35 -3.19 -25.46 -6.83
C GLU A 35 -2.20 -25.49 -5.65
N TRP A 36 -2.14 -24.44 -4.84
CA TRP A 36 -1.34 -24.42 -3.61
C TRP A 36 -1.86 -25.40 -2.55
N ALA A 37 -3.18 -25.59 -2.44
CA ALA A 37 -3.75 -26.60 -1.57
C ALA A 37 -3.32 -28.01 -2.02
N GLY A 38 -3.45 -28.32 -3.31
CA GLY A 38 -2.99 -29.59 -3.87
C GLY A 38 -1.46 -29.79 -3.75
N TYR A 39 -0.67 -28.71 -3.91
CA TYR A 39 0.78 -28.77 -3.70
C TYR A 39 1.11 -29.14 -2.24
N LYS A 40 0.41 -28.56 -1.26
CA LYS A 40 0.57 -28.86 0.14
C LYS A 40 0.22 -30.33 0.45
N GLU A 41 -0.89 -30.84 -0.07
CA GLU A 41 -1.33 -32.22 0.13
C GLU A 41 -0.32 -33.23 -0.42
N LYS A 42 0.18 -32.99 -1.64
CA LYS A 42 1.20 -33.86 -2.26
C LYS A 42 2.52 -33.87 -1.50
N ARG A 43 2.82 -32.86 -0.70
CA ARG A 43 4.04 -32.78 0.14
C ARG A 43 3.81 -33.15 1.62
N SER A 44 2.62 -33.52 2.01
CA SER A 44 2.33 -33.88 3.40
C SER A 44 3.01 -35.19 3.84
N ASN A 45 3.28 -36.13 2.89
CA ASN A 45 3.95 -37.40 3.15
C ASN A 45 5.45 -37.34 2.86
N SER A 46 6.28 -37.72 3.84
CA SER A 46 7.76 -37.67 3.76
C SER A 46 8.34 -38.47 2.59
N LEU A 47 7.76 -39.61 2.22
CA LEU A 47 8.17 -40.44 1.09
C LEU A 47 7.90 -39.80 -0.27
N LYS A 48 6.81 -39.03 -0.40
CA LYS A 48 6.46 -38.31 -1.65
C LYS A 48 7.35 -37.09 -1.91
N LYS A 49 7.98 -36.52 -0.88
CA LYS A 49 8.94 -35.42 -1.02
C LYS A 49 10.19 -35.81 -1.80
N LEU A 50 10.59 -37.08 -1.76
CA LEU A 50 11.83 -37.57 -2.36
C LEU A 50 11.69 -37.86 -3.87
N ILE A 51 10.48 -38.14 -4.34
CA ILE A 51 10.27 -38.71 -5.69
C ILE A 51 9.82 -37.68 -6.73
N HIS A 52 9.22 -36.54 -6.32
CA HIS A 52 8.72 -35.56 -7.28
C HIS A 52 9.13 -34.12 -6.94
N ARG A 53 9.94 -33.52 -7.80
CA ARG A 53 10.14 -32.07 -7.87
C ARG A 53 8.84 -31.45 -8.42
N LEU A 54 7.84 -31.26 -7.57
CA LEU A 54 6.58 -30.63 -7.96
C LEU A 54 6.87 -29.20 -8.44
N ALA A 55 6.39 -28.87 -9.63
CA ALA A 55 6.38 -27.48 -10.09
C ALA A 55 5.56 -26.64 -9.12
N ILE A 56 6.01 -25.44 -8.84
CA ILE A 56 5.23 -24.47 -8.05
C ILE A 56 4.01 -24.01 -8.88
N PRO A 57 2.88 -23.75 -8.23
CA PRO A 57 1.72 -23.18 -8.89
C PRO A 57 2.06 -21.88 -9.61
N ARG A 58 1.48 -21.68 -10.79
CA ARG A 58 1.58 -20.41 -11.50
C ARG A 58 0.88 -19.33 -10.69
N GLY A 59 1.59 -18.22 -10.43
CA GLY A 59 1.08 -17.11 -9.65
C GLY A 59 0.15 -16.18 -10.42
N VAL A 60 -0.14 -15.01 -9.82
CA VAL A 60 -1.00 -13.99 -10.45
C VAL A 60 -0.35 -12.62 -10.30
N TYR A 61 -0.30 -11.86 -11.38
CA TYR A 61 0.10 -10.45 -11.44
C TYR A 61 -1.14 -9.61 -11.77
N MET A 62 -1.69 -8.96 -10.75
CA MET A 62 -2.85 -8.06 -10.91
C MET A 62 -2.37 -6.64 -11.17
N HIS A 63 -2.79 -6.02 -12.27
CA HIS A 63 -2.47 -4.63 -12.55
C HIS A 63 -3.70 -3.80 -12.90
N GLY A 64 -3.57 -2.48 -12.75
CA GLY A 64 -4.63 -1.52 -13.03
C GLY A 64 -4.46 -0.26 -12.20
N GLY A 65 -5.21 0.77 -12.50
CA GLY A 65 -5.19 2.06 -11.80
C GLY A 65 -5.42 1.95 -10.30
N VAL A 66 -5.22 3.04 -9.61
CA VAL A 66 -5.49 3.17 -8.17
C VAL A 66 -7.00 3.02 -7.92
N GLY A 67 -7.40 2.46 -6.77
CA GLY A 67 -8.82 2.33 -6.42
C GLY A 67 -9.59 1.22 -7.13
N ARG A 68 -8.91 0.31 -7.84
CA ARG A 68 -9.54 -0.81 -8.57
C ARG A 68 -9.78 -2.06 -7.72
N GLY A 69 -9.52 -2.00 -6.41
CA GLY A 69 -9.74 -3.12 -5.48
C GLY A 69 -8.64 -4.19 -5.50
N LYS A 70 -7.44 -3.89 -6.01
CA LYS A 70 -6.32 -4.86 -6.06
C LYS A 70 -5.93 -5.38 -4.68
N SER A 71 -5.76 -4.50 -3.70
CA SER A 71 -5.40 -4.86 -2.32
C SER A 71 -6.50 -5.69 -1.66
N PHE A 72 -7.76 -5.39 -1.94
CA PHE A 72 -8.92 -6.15 -1.52
C PHE A 72 -8.90 -7.58 -2.07
N LEU A 73 -8.64 -7.76 -3.37
CA LEU A 73 -8.50 -9.08 -4.00
C LEU A 73 -7.33 -9.86 -3.42
N MET A 74 -6.21 -9.17 -3.14
CA MET A 74 -5.06 -9.76 -2.45
C MET A 74 -5.42 -10.26 -1.05
N ASP A 75 -6.23 -9.51 -0.28
CA ASP A 75 -6.73 -9.93 1.03
C ASP A 75 -7.55 -11.22 0.93
N CYS A 76 -8.50 -11.27 0.00
CA CYS A 76 -9.31 -12.47 -0.23
C CYS A 76 -8.42 -13.69 -0.52
N PHE A 77 -7.42 -13.54 -1.39
CA PHE A 77 -6.47 -14.59 -1.71
C PHE A 77 -5.59 -14.98 -0.52
N TYR A 78 -4.93 -14.01 0.10
CA TYR A 78 -3.99 -14.27 1.20
C TYR A 78 -4.64 -15.00 2.36
N ASN A 79 -5.90 -14.66 2.68
CA ASN A 79 -6.64 -15.33 3.74
C ASN A 79 -7.11 -16.74 3.35
N ALA A 80 -7.44 -16.97 2.07
CA ALA A 80 -7.95 -18.24 1.58
C ALA A 80 -6.84 -19.29 1.36
N VAL A 81 -5.64 -18.90 0.91
CA VAL A 81 -4.58 -19.84 0.58
C VAL A 81 -4.07 -20.59 1.84
N PRO A 82 -4.09 -21.95 1.86
CA PRO A 82 -3.87 -22.73 3.06
C PRO A 82 -2.38 -23.02 3.34
N LEU A 83 -1.51 -22.02 3.16
CA LEU A 83 -0.08 -22.12 3.43
C LEU A 83 0.28 -21.46 4.77
N GLN A 84 1.15 -22.09 5.55
CA GLN A 84 1.73 -21.48 6.76
C GLN A 84 2.93 -20.58 6.43
N ARG A 85 3.75 -20.99 5.45
CA ARG A 85 4.97 -20.29 5.04
C ARG A 85 4.67 -19.32 3.91
N LYS A 86 3.80 -18.36 4.18
CA LYS A 86 3.44 -17.25 3.29
C LYS A 86 3.70 -15.93 3.98
N THR A 87 4.03 -14.91 3.21
CA THR A 87 4.17 -13.53 3.68
C THR A 87 3.49 -12.59 2.72
N ARG A 88 3.10 -11.42 3.22
CA ARG A 88 2.60 -10.29 2.43
C ARG A 88 3.29 -9.02 2.90
N LEU A 89 3.82 -8.26 1.99
CA LEU A 89 4.55 -7.02 2.26
C LEU A 89 4.59 -6.14 1.01
N HIS A 90 4.84 -4.85 1.20
CA HIS A 90 5.08 -3.96 0.08
C HIS A 90 6.41 -4.27 -0.59
N PHE A 91 6.45 -4.14 -1.92
CA PHE A 91 7.66 -4.47 -2.69
C PHE A 91 8.89 -3.67 -2.25
N HIS A 92 8.73 -2.39 -1.92
CA HIS A 92 9.85 -1.56 -1.44
C HIS A 92 10.38 -2.01 -0.06
N GLU A 93 9.53 -2.53 0.83
CA GLU A 93 9.95 -3.10 2.12
C GLU A 93 10.76 -4.37 1.91
N PHE A 94 10.30 -5.20 0.97
CA PHE A 94 11.04 -6.40 0.56
C PHE A 94 12.44 -6.05 0.01
N MET A 95 12.54 -5.05 -0.89
CA MET A 95 13.82 -4.65 -1.44
C MET A 95 14.77 -4.07 -0.38
N ARG A 96 14.27 -3.32 0.61
CA ARG A 96 15.07 -2.90 1.76
C ARG A 96 15.63 -4.08 2.56
N GLU A 97 14.83 -5.13 2.79
CA GLU A 97 15.30 -6.36 3.44
C GLU A 97 16.36 -7.06 2.59
N VAL A 98 16.12 -7.19 1.28
CA VAL A 98 17.08 -7.75 0.31
C VAL A 98 18.43 -7.03 0.39
N HIS A 99 18.44 -5.72 0.30
CA HIS A 99 19.69 -4.94 0.38
C HIS A 99 20.40 -5.10 1.72
N ARG A 100 19.66 -5.21 2.82
CA ARG A 100 20.23 -5.47 4.15
C ARG A 100 20.90 -6.84 4.19
N GLU A 101 20.19 -7.90 3.78
CA GLU A 101 20.74 -9.27 3.77
C GLU A 101 21.91 -9.44 2.78
N LEU A 102 21.92 -8.71 1.66
CA LEU A 102 23.05 -8.73 0.72
C LEU A 102 24.31 -8.12 1.34
N ARG A 103 24.19 -7.09 2.21
CA ARG A 103 25.34 -6.57 2.94
C ARG A 103 25.94 -7.62 3.89
N ASP A 104 25.12 -8.43 4.52
CA ASP A 104 25.55 -9.53 5.41
C ASP A 104 26.18 -10.71 4.63
N LEU A 105 25.92 -10.78 3.32
CA LEU A 105 26.46 -11.80 2.41
C LEU A 105 27.69 -11.32 1.62
N GLN A 106 28.29 -10.19 2.00
CA GLN A 106 29.53 -9.71 1.37
C GLN A 106 30.64 -10.76 1.47
N GLY A 107 31.32 -11.01 0.35
CA GLY A 107 32.35 -12.05 0.25
C GLY A 107 31.83 -13.46 -0.09
N THR A 108 30.50 -13.65 -0.17
CA THR A 108 29.92 -14.92 -0.60
C THR A 108 29.95 -15.02 -2.15
N VAL A 109 30.28 -16.18 -2.67
CA VAL A 109 30.14 -16.48 -4.11
C VAL A 109 28.66 -16.57 -4.43
N ASN A 110 28.14 -15.77 -5.36
CA ASN A 110 26.71 -15.68 -5.74
C ASN A 110 25.76 -15.32 -4.57
N PRO A 111 25.86 -14.12 -3.98
CA PRO A 111 25.07 -13.74 -2.81
C PRO A 111 23.56 -13.74 -3.07
N LEU A 112 23.08 -13.46 -4.29
CA LEU A 112 21.65 -13.52 -4.65
C LEU A 112 21.09 -14.95 -4.64
N ASP A 113 21.88 -15.94 -5.07
CA ASP A 113 21.45 -17.35 -5.03
C ASP A 113 21.34 -17.85 -3.59
N GLU A 114 22.32 -17.48 -2.74
CA GLU A 114 22.26 -17.81 -1.30
C GLU A 114 21.11 -17.11 -0.61
N LEU A 115 20.84 -15.85 -0.94
CA LEU A 115 19.69 -15.10 -0.42
C LEU A 115 18.37 -15.79 -0.83
N GLY A 116 18.22 -16.15 -2.11
CA GLY A 116 17.06 -16.89 -2.60
C GLY A 116 16.83 -18.20 -1.85
N ARG A 117 17.92 -18.94 -1.57
CA ARG A 117 17.87 -20.19 -0.77
C ARG A 117 17.41 -19.92 0.67
N ARG A 118 17.93 -18.88 1.33
CA ARG A 118 17.53 -18.50 2.69
C ARG A 118 16.07 -18.08 2.75
N MET A 119 15.62 -17.26 1.83
CA MET A 119 14.22 -16.83 1.73
C MET A 119 13.29 -18.01 1.46
N ALA A 120 13.68 -18.97 0.61
CA ALA A 120 12.91 -20.18 0.33
C ALA A 120 12.78 -21.12 1.55
N LEU A 121 13.64 -21.00 2.56
CA LEU A 121 13.46 -21.68 3.86
C LEU A 121 12.38 -21.01 4.70
N ARG A 122 12.20 -19.71 4.59
CA ARG A 122 11.18 -18.93 5.33
C ARG A 122 9.82 -18.98 4.65
N TYR A 123 9.79 -18.77 3.32
CA TYR A 123 8.57 -18.57 2.57
C TYR A 123 8.42 -19.56 1.42
N LYS A 124 7.18 -19.96 1.15
CA LYS A 124 6.77 -20.70 -0.05
C LYS A 124 5.94 -19.85 -1.01
N LEU A 125 5.28 -18.83 -0.46
CA LEU A 125 4.51 -17.87 -1.22
C LEU A 125 4.82 -16.47 -0.67
N ILE A 126 5.15 -15.55 -1.58
CA ILE A 126 5.31 -14.14 -1.27
C ILE A 126 4.24 -13.36 -2.04
N CYS A 127 3.44 -12.59 -1.31
CA CYS A 127 2.47 -11.67 -1.87
C CYS A 127 3.04 -10.25 -1.79
N PHE A 128 3.17 -9.61 -2.95
CA PHE A 128 3.65 -8.23 -3.02
C PHE A 128 2.49 -7.26 -3.24
N ASP A 129 2.37 -6.29 -2.35
CA ASP A 129 1.59 -5.12 -2.62
C ASP A 129 2.45 -4.05 -3.31
N GLU A 130 1.83 -3.32 -4.24
CA GLU A 130 2.46 -2.19 -4.96
C GLU A 130 3.80 -2.56 -5.60
N PHE A 131 3.82 -3.63 -6.42
CA PHE A 131 5.03 -4.02 -7.15
C PHE A 131 5.41 -2.91 -8.13
N HIS A 132 6.42 -2.16 -7.77
CA HIS A 132 6.93 -1.03 -8.54
C HIS A 132 8.45 -0.92 -8.38
N VAL A 133 9.15 -0.75 -9.49
CA VAL A 133 10.61 -0.59 -9.50
C VAL A 133 10.91 0.86 -9.81
N ALA A 134 11.44 1.59 -8.82
CA ALA A 134 11.82 3.00 -8.95
C ALA A 134 13.35 3.17 -9.01
N GLU A 135 14.10 2.32 -8.32
CA GLU A 135 15.55 2.48 -8.18
C GLU A 135 16.34 1.60 -9.17
N ILE A 136 17.41 2.15 -9.71
CA ILE A 136 18.32 1.42 -10.63
C ILE A 136 18.95 0.21 -9.94
N THR A 137 19.28 0.32 -8.67
CA THR A 137 19.87 -0.76 -7.87
C THR A 137 18.95 -1.97 -7.81
N ASP A 138 17.63 -1.74 -7.66
CA ASP A 138 16.61 -2.79 -7.66
C ASP A 138 16.48 -3.41 -9.05
N ALA A 139 16.39 -2.58 -10.10
CA ALA A 139 16.30 -3.04 -11.47
C ALA A 139 17.46 -3.99 -11.87
N MET A 140 18.68 -3.67 -11.40
CA MET A 140 19.88 -4.46 -11.72
C MET A 140 19.91 -5.85 -11.09
N ILE A 141 19.34 -6.02 -9.91
CA ILE A 141 19.38 -7.30 -9.17
C ILE A 141 18.11 -8.13 -9.34
N LEU A 142 16.99 -7.49 -9.75
CA LEU A 142 15.66 -8.09 -9.73
C LEU A 142 15.56 -9.42 -10.50
N HIS A 143 16.10 -9.47 -11.70
CA HIS A 143 16.07 -10.72 -12.51
C HIS A 143 16.72 -11.89 -11.76
N ARG A 144 17.96 -11.71 -11.29
CA ARG A 144 18.68 -12.78 -10.57
C ARG A 144 18.01 -13.16 -9.27
N LEU A 145 17.47 -12.19 -8.54
CA LEU A 145 16.75 -12.42 -7.30
C LEU A 145 15.48 -13.24 -7.54
N LEU A 146 14.63 -12.83 -8.49
CA LEU A 146 13.41 -13.57 -8.85
C LEU A 146 13.75 -14.98 -9.37
N ALA A 147 14.75 -15.12 -10.23
CA ALA A 147 15.20 -16.43 -10.72
C ALA A 147 15.64 -17.33 -9.56
N ALA A 148 16.44 -16.82 -8.62
CA ALA A 148 16.86 -17.56 -7.45
C ALA A 148 15.67 -18.02 -6.58
N LEU A 149 14.66 -17.15 -6.40
CA LEU A 149 13.47 -17.47 -5.63
C LEU A 149 12.59 -18.53 -6.33
N PHE A 150 12.30 -18.37 -7.63
CA PHE A 150 11.56 -19.38 -8.41
C PHE A 150 12.28 -20.74 -8.44
N ASN A 151 13.60 -20.75 -8.68
CA ASN A 151 14.41 -21.98 -8.69
C ASN A 151 14.40 -22.72 -7.34
N ASN A 152 14.24 -21.97 -6.24
CA ASN A 152 14.11 -22.54 -4.90
C ASN A 152 12.64 -22.82 -4.48
N GLY A 153 11.70 -22.72 -5.42
CA GLY A 153 10.31 -23.11 -5.22
C GLY A 153 9.51 -22.12 -4.37
N VAL A 154 9.75 -20.81 -4.56
CA VAL A 154 8.94 -19.72 -4.03
C VAL A 154 8.01 -19.22 -5.13
N GLY A 155 6.71 -19.18 -4.87
CA GLY A 155 5.71 -18.60 -5.77
C GLY A 155 5.38 -17.15 -5.38
N PHE A 156 4.78 -16.43 -6.33
CA PHE A 156 4.41 -15.03 -6.13
C PHE A 156 2.97 -14.76 -6.52
N VAL A 157 2.32 -13.86 -5.79
CA VAL A 157 1.13 -13.13 -6.22
C VAL A 157 1.39 -11.66 -5.98
N THR A 158 1.11 -10.80 -6.95
CA THR A 158 1.48 -9.40 -6.85
C THR A 158 0.40 -8.46 -7.36
N THR A 159 0.30 -7.29 -6.74
CA THR A 159 -0.47 -6.15 -7.23
C THR A 159 0.45 -5.06 -7.74
N SER A 160 0.07 -4.38 -8.80
CA SER A 160 0.81 -3.25 -9.38
C SER A 160 -0.14 -2.22 -9.97
N ASN A 161 0.29 -0.98 -10.08
CA ASN A 161 -0.41 0.04 -10.87
C ASN A 161 -0.01 -0.05 -12.35
N PHE A 162 1.03 -0.80 -12.68
CA PHE A 162 1.59 -0.91 -14.01
C PHE A 162 1.49 -2.34 -14.51
N GLU A 163 1.25 -2.51 -15.80
CA GLU A 163 1.48 -3.80 -16.45
C GLU A 163 2.98 -4.14 -16.45
N PRO A 164 3.37 -5.42 -16.56
CA PRO A 164 4.78 -5.81 -16.50
C PRO A 164 5.66 -5.06 -17.49
N ASP A 165 5.21 -4.85 -18.72
CA ASP A 165 5.97 -4.16 -19.77
C ASP A 165 6.14 -2.64 -19.51
N ALA A 166 5.30 -2.08 -18.64
CA ALA A 166 5.37 -0.68 -18.19
C ALA A 166 6.17 -0.50 -16.88
N LEU A 167 6.78 -1.55 -16.34
CA LEU A 167 7.66 -1.41 -15.19
C LEU A 167 8.95 -0.67 -15.57
N TYR A 168 9.34 0.34 -14.78
CA TYR A 168 10.57 1.12 -14.95
C TYR A 168 10.72 1.73 -16.37
N PRO A 169 9.70 2.47 -16.89
CA PRO A 169 9.59 2.76 -18.32
C PRO A 169 10.70 3.66 -18.86
N ASN A 170 11.14 4.66 -18.08
CA ASN A 170 12.18 5.64 -18.47
C ASN A 170 13.45 5.49 -17.62
N GLY A 171 13.62 4.32 -16.98
CA GLY A 171 14.74 4.10 -16.08
C GLY A 171 16.06 3.94 -16.81
N MET A 172 17.13 4.40 -16.17
CA MET A 172 18.49 4.21 -16.65
C MET A 172 18.82 2.69 -16.70
N HIS A 173 19.42 2.23 -17.80
CA HIS A 173 19.70 0.79 -18.03
C HIS A 173 18.45 -0.09 -17.98
N ARG A 174 17.35 0.35 -18.59
CA ARG A 174 16.09 -0.39 -18.66
C ARG A 174 16.26 -1.82 -19.24
N ASP A 175 17.27 -2.05 -20.08
CA ASP A 175 17.63 -3.38 -20.60
C ASP A 175 17.87 -4.41 -19.50
N ARG A 176 18.29 -3.98 -18.31
CA ARG A 176 18.57 -4.87 -17.17
C ARG A 176 17.32 -5.42 -16.50
N ILE A 177 16.19 -4.73 -16.57
CA ILE A 177 14.93 -5.23 -15.99
C ILE A 177 14.13 -6.11 -16.95
N LEU A 178 14.35 -6.00 -18.27
CA LEU A 178 13.60 -6.77 -19.26
C LEU A 178 13.60 -8.29 -18.99
N PRO A 179 14.72 -8.93 -18.62
CA PRO A 179 14.71 -10.35 -18.26
C PRO A 179 13.84 -10.67 -17.02
N ALA A 180 13.73 -9.72 -16.07
CA ALA A 180 12.84 -9.87 -14.92
C ALA A 180 11.36 -9.79 -15.34
N ILE A 181 11.03 -8.88 -16.25
CA ILE A 181 9.68 -8.74 -16.82
C ILE A 181 9.27 -10.03 -17.53
N GLU A 182 10.13 -10.58 -18.38
CA GLU A 182 9.86 -11.86 -19.06
C GLU A 182 9.70 -13.02 -18.07
N LEU A 183 10.52 -13.06 -17.02
CA LEU A 183 10.41 -14.07 -15.98
C LEU A 183 9.08 -13.97 -15.21
N LEU A 184 8.62 -12.77 -14.91
CA LEU A 184 7.30 -12.54 -14.30
C LEU A 184 6.19 -13.04 -15.21
N LYS A 185 6.17 -12.65 -16.49
CA LYS A 185 5.17 -13.07 -17.48
C LYS A 185 5.17 -14.58 -17.70
N ALA A 186 6.35 -15.22 -17.65
CA ALA A 186 6.49 -16.68 -17.78
C ALA A 186 5.89 -17.45 -16.58
N ASN A 187 5.93 -16.88 -15.36
CA ASN A 187 5.56 -17.58 -14.13
C ASN A 187 4.23 -17.08 -13.50
N LEU A 188 3.70 -15.96 -13.95
CA LEU A 188 2.47 -15.37 -13.41
C LEU A 188 1.43 -15.16 -14.51
N ASP A 189 0.16 -15.33 -14.18
CA ASP A 189 -0.93 -14.87 -15.03
C ASP A 189 -1.11 -13.37 -14.85
N VAL A 190 -0.96 -12.63 -15.94
CA VAL A 190 -1.09 -11.16 -15.93
C VAL A 190 -2.56 -10.81 -16.16
N ILE A 191 -3.19 -10.20 -15.16
CA ILE A 191 -4.62 -9.88 -15.14
C ILE A 191 -4.82 -8.38 -14.93
N SER A 192 -5.47 -7.73 -15.90
CA SER A 192 -5.95 -6.36 -15.71
C SER A 192 -7.22 -6.37 -14.87
N VAL A 193 -7.21 -5.60 -13.79
CA VAL A 193 -8.40 -5.34 -12.95
C VAL A 193 -8.98 -3.96 -13.21
N ASP A 194 -8.57 -3.31 -14.31
CA ASP A 194 -9.08 -1.99 -14.68
C ASP A 194 -10.39 -2.12 -15.45
N ASN A 195 -11.44 -1.51 -14.91
CA ASN A 195 -12.77 -1.39 -15.52
C ASN A 195 -13.16 0.08 -15.76
N GLY A 196 -12.23 1.03 -15.54
CA GLY A 196 -12.51 2.45 -15.62
C GLY A 196 -13.16 3.05 -14.36
N THR A 197 -13.58 2.26 -13.38
CA THR A 197 -14.29 2.74 -12.17
C THR A 197 -13.31 2.84 -10.98
N ASP A 198 -13.13 4.02 -10.43
CA ASP A 198 -12.41 4.22 -9.16
C ASP A 198 -13.38 4.12 -7.99
N TYR A 199 -13.46 2.95 -7.37
CA TYR A 199 -14.31 2.69 -6.21
C TYR A 199 -13.97 3.56 -5.00
N ARG A 200 -12.72 3.98 -4.88
CA ARG A 200 -12.27 4.86 -3.80
C ARG A 200 -12.81 6.26 -3.97
N SER A 201 -12.75 6.80 -5.19
CA SER A 201 -13.32 8.11 -5.49
C SER A 201 -14.81 8.16 -5.19
N ILE A 202 -15.56 7.14 -5.62
CA ILE A 202 -16.99 7.01 -5.31
C ILE A 202 -17.24 6.98 -3.79
N THR A 203 -16.42 6.24 -3.04
CA THR A 203 -16.55 6.17 -1.58
C THR A 203 -16.25 7.53 -0.95
N LEU A 204 -15.20 8.22 -1.38
CA LEU A 204 -14.83 9.55 -0.87
C LEU A 204 -15.89 10.61 -1.13
N GLU A 205 -16.51 10.58 -2.32
CA GLU A 205 -17.61 11.49 -2.66
C GLU A 205 -18.85 11.31 -1.80
N GLN A 206 -19.04 10.12 -1.24
CA GLN A 206 -20.15 9.79 -0.34
C GLN A 206 -19.86 10.08 1.13
N LEU A 207 -18.58 10.38 1.47
CA LEU A 207 -18.17 10.65 2.83
C LEU A 207 -18.12 12.15 3.11
N GLN A 208 -18.54 12.54 4.31
CA GLN A 208 -18.19 13.83 4.85
C GLN A 208 -16.70 13.80 5.23
N LEU A 209 -15.91 14.77 4.75
CA LEU A 209 -14.46 14.77 4.92
C LEU A 209 -14.00 15.62 6.12
N TYR A 210 -14.88 16.48 6.64
CA TYR A 210 -14.62 17.33 7.79
C TYR A 210 -15.71 17.14 8.83
N HIS A 211 -15.35 16.62 9.99
CA HIS A 211 -16.27 16.31 11.10
C HIS A 211 -16.09 17.28 12.25
N MET A 212 -17.15 17.93 12.69
CA MET A 212 -17.16 18.81 13.86
C MET A 212 -18.55 18.83 14.53
N PRO A 213 -18.64 19.16 15.83
CA PRO A 213 -17.53 19.30 16.78
C PRO A 213 -16.89 17.94 17.12
N LEU A 214 -15.76 17.98 17.85
CA LEU A 214 -15.16 16.75 18.41
C LEU A 214 -16.12 16.04 19.36
N GLY A 215 -16.01 14.73 19.45
CA GLY A 215 -16.83 13.87 20.31
C GLY A 215 -17.16 12.53 19.67
N GLU A 216 -17.98 11.74 20.34
CA GLU A 216 -18.33 10.36 19.95
C GLU A 216 -18.88 10.26 18.51
N THR A 217 -19.68 11.23 18.08
CA THR A 217 -20.25 11.27 16.72
C THR A 217 -19.14 11.43 15.66
N ALA A 218 -18.19 12.33 15.90
CA ALA A 218 -17.04 12.52 15.01
C ALA A 218 -16.14 11.29 15.00
N ASP A 219 -15.88 10.67 16.16
CA ASP A 219 -15.08 9.45 16.26
C ASP A 219 -15.75 8.26 15.56
N ALA A 220 -17.06 8.13 15.67
CA ALA A 220 -17.82 7.10 14.94
C ALA A 220 -17.74 7.33 13.43
N ALA A 221 -17.88 8.57 12.96
CA ALA A 221 -17.78 8.92 11.55
C ALA A 221 -16.36 8.68 10.99
N MET A 222 -15.31 9.02 11.75
CA MET A 222 -13.91 8.73 11.39
C MET A 222 -13.65 7.22 11.32
N THR A 223 -14.25 6.44 12.23
CA THR A 223 -14.15 4.98 12.24
C THR A 223 -14.84 4.37 11.04
N ASP A 224 -16.03 4.84 10.66
CA ASP A 224 -16.76 4.43 9.48
C ASP A 224 -15.98 4.77 8.21
N ALA A 225 -15.49 6.01 8.10
CA ALA A 225 -14.67 6.44 6.97
C ALA A 225 -13.42 5.58 6.79
N PHE A 226 -12.69 5.31 7.88
CA PHE A 226 -11.53 4.42 7.82
C PHE A 226 -11.92 3.01 7.34
N THR A 227 -12.99 2.44 7.88
CA THR A 227 -13.42 1.08 7.57
C THR A 227 -13.88 0.93 6.11
N ARG A 228 -14.54 1.96 5.57
CA ARG A 228 -14.99 1.98 4.17
C ARG A 228 -13.85 2.19 3.18
N LEU A 229 -12.83 2.97 3.55
CA LEU A 229 -11.67 3.29 2.69
C LEU A 229 -10.53 2.28 2.83
N ALA A 230 -10.44 1.57 3.96
CA ALA A 230 -9.44 0.54 4.16
C ALA A 230 -9.67 -0.61 3.19
N GLU A 231 -8.73 -0.81 2.26
CA GLU A 231 -8.79 -1.90 1.28
C GLU A 231 -8.37 -3.24 1.87
N SER A 232 -7.72 -3.22 3.05
CA SER A 232 -7.21 -4.41 3.75
C SER A 232 -7.65 -4.42 5.21
N ARG A 233 -7.55 -5.60 5.87
CA ARG A 233 -7.69 -5.68 7.33
C ARG A 233 -6.53 -4.96 8.01
N GLY A 234 -6.77 -4.38 9.19
CA GLY A 234 -5.81 -3.57 9.91
C GLY A 234 -4.41 -4.21 10.02
N GLU A 235 -3.41 -3.42 9.73
CA GLU A 235 -2.00 -3.75 9.78
C GLU A 235 -1.37 -3.23 11.08
N ASP A 236 -0.09 -3.61 11.35
CA ASP A 236 0.66 -3.01 12.46
C ASP A 236 0.71 -1.48 12.25
N PRO A 237 0.16 -0.69 13.19
CA PRO A 237 0.10 0.75 13.07
C PRO A 237 1.43 1.46 13.30
N VAL A 238 2.54 0.75 13.50
CA VAL A 238 3.87 1.35 13.63
C VAL A 238 4.46 1.61 12.26
N LEU A 239 4.82 2.86 12.01
CA LEU A 239 5.50 3.31 10.78
C LEU A 239 6.93 3.74 11.11
N ASN A 240 7.84 3.49 10.17
CA ASN A 240 9.18 4.07 10.19
C ASN A 240 9.19 5.25 9.22
N ILE A 241 9.26 6.46 9.73
CA ILE A 241 9.31 7.71 8.94
C ILE A 241 10.57 8.47 9.36
N GLU A 242 11.42 8.84 8.40
CA GLU A 242 12.71 9.53 8.64
C GLU A 242 13.52 8.84 9.77
N SER A 243 13.65 7.50 9.69
CA SER A 243 14.35 6.67 10.68
C SER A 243 13.76 6.71 12.10
N ARG A 244 12.54 7.18 12.27
CA ARG A 244 11.82 7.26 13.55
C ARG A 244 10.55 6.42 13.52
N GLN A 245 10.25 5.74 14.61
CA GLN A 245 8.98 5.02 14.76
C GLN A 245 7.87 6.00 15.14
N ILE A 246 6.80 5.99 14.35
CA ILE A 246 5.58 6.75 14.61
C ILE A 246 4.43 5.76 14.68
N ARG A 247 3.63 5.84 15.74
CA ARG A 247 2.47 4.97 15.90
C ARG A 247 1.21 5.69 15.44
N ALA A 248 0.57 5.16 14.40
CA ALA A 248 -0.77 5.58 13.99
C ALA A 248 -1.84 5.00 14.92
N ARG A 249 -3.05 5.52 14.89
CA ARG A 249 -4.24 4.88 15.49
C ARG A 249 -4.57 3.58 14.75
N ARG A 250 -4.61 3.65 13.43
CA ARG A 250 -4.89 2.52 12.53
C ARG A 250 -4.13 2.69 11.22
N LYS A 251 -3.80 1.58 10.60
CA LYS A 251 -3.23 1.52 9.24
C LYS A 251 -3.83 0.32 8.50
N ALA A 252 -4.19 0.50 7.24
CA ALA A 252 -4.67 -0.59 6.40
C ALA A 252 -4.57 -0.19 4.92
N GLY A 253 -3.79 -0.95 4.14
CA GLY A 253 -3.50 -0.62 2.76
C GLY A 253 -2.87 0.77 2.64
N GLY A 254 -3.27 1.56 1.65
CA GLY A 254 -2.81 2.93 1.50
C GLY A 254 -3.53 3.98 2.35
N VAL A 255 -4.22 3.57 3.43
CA VAL A 255 -4.95 4.44 4.36
C VAL A 255 -4.30 4.42 5.74
N VAL A 256 -4.06 5.59 6.31
CA VAL A 256 -3.50 5.74 7.66
C VAL A 256 -4.30 6.74 8.48
N TRP A 257 -4.44 6.46 9.78
CA TRP A 257 -5.17 7.31 10.73
C TRP A 257 -4.29 7.70 11.90
N PHE A 258 -4.11 9.01 12.07
CA PHE A 258 -3.40 9.61 13.20
C PHE A 258 -4.30 10.54 14.00
N ASP A 259 -3.93 10.80 15.26
CA ASP A 259 -4.40 11.95 15.99
C ASP A 259 -3.49 13.18 15.76
N PHE A 260 -4.05 14.37 15.94
CA PHE A 260 -3.35 15.65 15.78
C PHE A 260 -2.07 15.71 16.62
N LYS A 261 -2.11 15.22 17.86
CA LYS A 261 -0.98 15.28 18.79
C LYS A 261 0.21 14.48 18.26
N THR A 262 -0.04 13.35 17.62
CA THR A 262 1.02 12.50 17.04
C THR A 262 1.69 13.18 15.84
N LEU A 263 0.92 13.80 14.93
CA LEU A 263 1.49 14.41 13.74
C LEU A 263 1.96 15.85 13.95
N CYS A 264 1.26 16.64 14.75
CA CYS A 264 1.54 18.07 14.90
C CYS A 264 1.99 18.48 16.29
N GLY A 265 1.80 17.65 17.33
CA GLY A 265 2.15 17.98 18.71
C GLY A 265 3.64 17.82 19.06
N GLY A 266 4.38 16.99 18.30
CA GLY A 266 5.81 16.71 18.54
C GLY A 266 6.72 17.30 17.47
N PRO A 267 8.04 17.07 17.57
CA PRO A 267 9.01 17.54 16.58
C PRO A 267 8.83 16.77 15.25
N ARG A 268 8.25 17.41 14.26
CA ARG A 268 8.05 16.94 12.89
C ARG A 268 8.61 17.96 11.92
N SER A 269 9.18 17.49 10.83
CA SER A 269 9.63 18.28 9.70
C SER A 269 8.74 18.07 8.49
N GLN A 270 8.92 18.88 7.48
CA GLN A 270 8.21 18.71 6.21
C GLN A 270 8.56 17.37 5.53
N ASN A 271 9.79 16.86 5.72
CA ASN A 271 10.22 15.57 5.19
C ASN A 271 9.42 14.41 5.77
N ASP A 272 9.05 14.46 7.06
CA ASP A 272 8.19 13.43 7.67
C ASP A 272 6.85 13.31 6.91
N TYR A 273 6.27 14.45 6.52
CA TYR A 273 5.01 14.49 5.79
C TYR A 273 5.17 14.07 4.32
N LEU A 274 6.31 14.42 3.68
CA LEU A 274 6.63 13.97 2.33
C LEU A 274 6.79 12.44 2.27
N GLU A 275 7.51 11.86 3.22
CA GLU A 275 7.66 10.41 3.29
C GLU A 275 6.31 9.73 3.58
N MET A 276 5.49 10.27 4.47
CA MET A 276 4.14 9.76 4.72
C MET A 276 3.27 9.85 3.44
N ALA A 277 3.30 10.98 2.74
CA ALA A 277 2.55 11.19 1.50
C ALA A 277 3.02 10.28 0.36
N SER A 278 4.26 9.79 0.40
CA SER A 278 4.77 8.78 -0.56
C SER A 278 4.24 7.37 -0.28
N GLN A 279 3.83 7.07 0.96
CA GLN A 279 3.35 5.76 1.38
C GLN A 279 1.82 5.64 1.33
N PHE A 280 1.10 6.72 1.63
CA PHE A 280 -0.36 6.69 1.78
C PHE A 280 -1.05 7.61 0.77
N HIS A 281 -2.20 7.15 0.28
CA HIS A 281 -3.07 7.96 -0.60
C HIS A 281 -4.19 8.68 0.16
N THR A 282 -4.49 8.24 1.39
CA THR A 282 -5.50 8.83 2.26
C THR A 282 -4.99 8.88 3.69
N VAL A 283 -5.09 10.04 4.28
CA VAL A 283 -4.75 10.30 5.69
C VAL A 283 -6.02 10.70 6.43
N LEU A 284 -6.29 10.02 7.55
CA LEU A 284 -7.27 10.46 8.52
C LEU A 284 -6.53 11.17 9.66
N LEU A 285 -7.03 12.34 10.06
CA LEU A 285 -6.48 13.15 11.15
C LEU A 285 -7.57 13.51 12.14
N SER A 286 -7.55 12.92 13.34
CA SER A 286 -8.53 13.21 14.37
C SER A 286 -8.00 14.20 15.42
N ASP A 287 -8.94 14.74 16.16
CA ASP A 287 -8.70 15.58 17.34
C ASP A 287 -7.94 16.89 17.05
N VAL A 288 -8.21 17.52 15.91
CA VAL A 288 -7.63 18.83 15.59
C VAL A 288 -8.27 19.88 16.49
N PRO A 289 -7.51 20.51 17.42
CA PRO A 289 -8.07 21.48 18.34
C PRO A 289 -8.20 22.87 17.68
N HIS A 290 -8.96 23.75 18.30
CA HIS A 290 -8.70 25.18 18.14
C HIS A 290 -7.28 25.48 18.63
N MET A 291 -6.48 26.14 17.80
CA MET A 291 -5.07 26.41 18.06
C MET A 291 -4.88 27.89 18.49
N PRO A 292 -4.80 28.21 19.79
CA PRO A 292 -4.46 29.54 20.25
C PRO A 292 -3.01 29.92 19.95
N VAL A 293 -2.64 31.18 20.15
CA VAL A 293 -1.30 31.73 19.86
C VAL A 293 -0.15 30.86 20.42
N ARG A 294 -0.32 30.29 21.62
CA ARG A 294 0.67 29.39 22.24
C ARG A 294 0.93 28.11 21.46
N MET A 295 0.05 27.73 20.55
CA MET A 295 0.19 26.56 19.66
C MET A 295 0.70 26.95 18.27
N ALA A 296 1.41 28.05 18.12
CA ALA A 296 1.94 28.51 16.83
C ALA A 296 2.86 27.48 16.16
N SER A 297 3.62 26.69 16.95
CA SER A 297 4.47 25.62 16.42
C SER A 297 3.65 24.45 15.87
N GLU A 298 2.56 24.06 16.55
CA GLU A 298 1.63 23.05 16.10
C GLU A 298 0.87 23.52 14.85
N ALA A 299 0.43 24.78 14.83
CA ALA A 299 -0.23 25.39 13.68
C ALA A 299 0.69 25.41 12.45
N ARG A 300 1.99 25.69 12.61
CA ARG A 300 2.98 25.61 11.53
C ARG A 300 3.12 24.19 10.99
N ARG A 301 3.23 23.20 11.86
CA ARG A 301 3.31 21.79 11.44
C ARG A 301 2.03 21.33 10.75
N PHE A 302 0.87 21.77 11.24
CA PHE A 302 -0.40 21.51 10.58
C PHE A 302 -0.46 22.14 9.18
N THR A 303 -0.01 23.38 9.01
CA THR A 303 0.11 24.02 7.70
C THR A 303 1.01 23.22 6.76
N TRP A 304 2.20 22.79 7.21
CA TRP A 304 3.09 21.95 6.40
C TRP A 304 2.46 20.62 6.02
N LEU A 305 1.76 19.96 6.96
CA LEU A 305 1.03 18.73 6.68
C LEU A 305 0.00 18.95 5.57
N VAL A 306 -0.87 19.95 5.71
CA VAL A 306 -1.90 20.26 4.70
C VAL A 306 -1.27 20.61 3.36
N ASP A 307 -0.21 21.41 3.35
CA ASP A 307 0.51 21.80 2.15
C ASP A 307 1.05 20.57 1.40
N VAL A 308 1.72 19.66 2.10
CA VAL A 308 2.27 18.43 1.51
C VAL A 308 1.17 17.52 0.98
N LEU A 309 0.11 17.28 1.76
CA LEU A 309 -0.98 16.41 1.33
C LEU A 309 -1.68 16.99 0.10
N TYR A 310 -1.93 18.31 0.09
CA TYR A 310 -2.53 19.01 -1.03
C TYR A 310 -1.68 18.90 -2.30
N ASP A 311 -0.40 19.24 -2.23
CA ASP A 311 0.51 19.22 -3.38
C ASP A 311 0.74 17.80 -3.94
N ARG A 312 0.60 16.76 -3.11
CA ARG A 312 0.72 15.34 -3.48
C ARG A 312 -0.61 14.69 -3.84
N HIS A 313 -1.72 15.42 -3.80
CA HIS A 313 -3.07 14.92 -4.01
C HIS A 313 -3.45 13.77 -3.06
N VAL A 314 -2.89 13.75 -1.86
CA VAL A 314 -3.28 12.81 -0.80
C VAL A 314 -4.57 13.29 -0.17
N LYS A 315 -5.56 12.42 -0.05
CA LYS A 315 -6.86 12.76 0.50
C LYS A 315 -6.78 12.92 2.01
N LEU A 316 -7.48 13.92 2.54
CA LEU A 316 -7.53 14.19 3.97
C LEU A 316 -8.96 14.12 4.48
N ILE A 317 -9.19 13.29 5.50
CA ILE A 317 -10.43 13.26 6.28
C ILE A 317 -10.06 13.67 7.70
N MET A 318 -10.79 14.59 8.30
CA MET A 318 -10.40 15.08 9.60
C MET A 318 -11.57 15.33 10.53
N SER A 319 -11.31 15.23 11.85
CA SER A 319 -12.20 15.74 12.89
C SER A 319 -11.55 16.91 13.61
N ALA A 320 -12.33 17.95 13.87
CA ALA A 320 -11.86 19.20 14.46
C ALA A 320 -12.83 19.78 15.46
N ALA A 321 -12.30 20.58 16.38
CA ALA A 321 -13.10 21.25 17.40
C ALA A 321 -13.99 22.36 16.83
N VAL A 322 -13.53 23.00 15.75
CA VAL A 322 -14.13 24.22 15.16
C VAL A 322 -14.02 24.16 13.63
N PRO A 323 -14.79 24.98 12.88
CA PRO A 323 -14.66 25.04 11.43
C PRO A 323 -13.26 25.53 10.98
N PRO A 324 -12.86 25.30 9.73
CA PRO A 324 -11.52 25.64 9.22
C PRO A 324 -11.11 27.10 9.48
N GLU A 325 -12.03 28.02 9.35
CA GLU A 325 -11.81 29.46 9.52
C GLU A 325 -11.45 29.83 10.97
N ALA A 326 -11.88 29.01 11.94
CA ALA A 326 -11.68 29.24 13.36
C ALA A 326 -10.51 28.42 13.94
N LEU A 327 -9.81 27.60 13.15
CA LEU A 327 -8.73 26.74 13.64
C LEU A 327 -7.55 27.53 14.20
N TYR A 328 -7.16 28.63 13.54
CA TYR A 328 -6.06 29.50 13.96
C TYR A 328 -6.31 30.92 13.48
N THR A 329 -6.72 31.80 14.36
CA THR A 329 -7.15 33.16 14.04
C THR A 329 -6.18 34.25 14.49
N GLU A 330 -5.28 33.94 15.44
CA GLU A 330 -4.38 34.91 16.06
C GLU A 330 -2.96 34.31 16.19
N GLY A 331 -1.95 35.16 16.03
CA GLY A 331 -0.53 34.78 16.22
C GLY A 331 0.32 34.90 14.96
N PRO A 332 1.57 34.41 15.00
CA PRO A 332 2.57 34.67 13.96
C PRO A 332 2.18 34.18 12.56
N LEU A 333 1.31 33.19 12.46
CA LEU A 333 0.89 32.60 11.19
C LEU A 333 -0.50 33.04 10.73
N ALA A 334 -1.17 33.93 11.46
CA ALA A 334 -2.55 34.32 11.17
C ALA A 334 -2.71 34.89 9.74
N HIS A 335 -1.68 35.53 9.18
CA HIS A 335 -1.69 36.06 7.83
C HIS A 335 -1.41 35.00 6.74
N GLU A 336 -0.77 33.87 7.06
CA GLU A 336 -0.49 32.76 6.15
C GLU A 336 -1.61 31.70 6.20
N PHE A 337 -2.29 31.56 7.32
CA PHE A 337 -3.28 30.50 7.58
C PHE A 337 -4.49 30.51 6.63
N PRO A 338 -4.97 31.65 6.07
CA PRO A 338 -6.00 31.67 5.04
C PRO A 338 -5.70 30.78 3.83
N ARG A 339 -4.43 30.61 3.46
CA ARG A 339 -4.01 29.66 2.42
C ARG A 339 -4.30 28.22 2.84
N THR A 340 -4.03 27.86 4.09
CA THR A 340 -4.32 26.53 4.63
C THR A 340 -5.82 26.26 4.64
N ILE A 341 -6.63 27.25 5.01
CA ILE A 341 -8.10 27.17 4.95
C ILE A 341 -8.57 26.93 3.52
N SER A 342 -8.07 27.71 2.55
CA SER A 342 -8.42 27.55 1.14
C SER A 342 -8.12 26.15 0.63
N ARG A 343 -6.93 25.59 0.96
CA ARG A 343 -6.54 24.22 0.61
C ARG A 343 -7.46 23.19 1.27
N LEU A 344 -7.77 23.34 2.56
CA LEU A 344 -8.70 22.43 3.25
C LEU A 344 -10.08 22.40 2.59
N ASN A 345 -10.59 23.57 2.17
CA ASN A 345 -11.87 23.66 1.48
C ASN A 345 -11.81 23.04 0.07
N GLU A 346 -10.73 23.29 -0.67
CA GLU A 346 -10.52 22.69 -1.99
C GLU A 346 -10.35 21.17 -1.93
N MET A 347 -9.65 20.65 -0.91
CA MET A 347 -9.46 19.21 -0.69
C MET A 347 -10.78 18.45 -0.46
N GLN A 348 -11.87 19.15 -0.12
CA GLN A 348 -13.21 18.58 0.02
C GLN A 348 -14.00 18.57 -1.30
N SER A 349 -13.50 19.22 -2.36
CA SER A 349 -14.21 19.31 -3.64
C SER A 349 -14.13 18.00 -4.43
N THR A 350 -15.21 17.69 -5.16
CA THR A 350 -15.24 16.53 -6.08
C THR A 350 -14.08 16.58 -7.10
N GLN A 351 -13.72 17.77 -7.57
CA GLN A 351 -12.61 17.95 -8.50
C GLN A 351 -11.28 17.50 -7.88
N TYR A 352 -10.98 17.90 -6.65
CA TYR A 352 -9.77 17.48 -5.96
C TYR A 352 -9.79 15.99 -5.63
N LEU A 353 -10.94 15.45 -5.23
CA LEU A 353 -11.09 14.04 -4.91
C LEU A 353 -10.82 13.14 -6.12
N ALA A 354 -11.15 13.59 -7.32
CA ALA A 354 -10.89 12.88 -8.57
C ALA A 354 -9.41 12.92 -9.02
N LEU A 355 -8.57 13.80 -8.44
CA LEU A 355 -7.16 13.87 -8.83
C LEU A 355 -6.40 12.62 -8.38
N GLU A 356 -5.58 12.06 -9.26
CA GLU A 356 -4.66 10.98 -8.91
C GLU A 356 -3.54 11.49 -7.98
N ARG A 357 -3.08 10.62 -7.06
CA ARG A 357 -1.93 10.92 -6.21
C ARG A 357 -0.69 11.17 -7.06
N ARG A 358 0.00 12.27 -6.80
CA ARG A 358 1.29 12.57 -7.43
C ARG A 358 2.40 11.79 -6.73
N ILE A 359 2.93 10.78 -7.41
CA ILE A 359 4.17 10.11 -7.03
C ILE A 359 5.29 10.94 -7.63
N VAL A 360 6.05 11.64 -6.81
CA VAL A 360 7.27 12.34 -7.26
C VAL A 360 8.44 11.48 -6.84
N ASP A 361 9.17 10.96 -7.81
CA ASP A 361 10.46 10.32 -7.56
C ASP A 361 11.37 11.36 -6.89
N THR A 362 11.67 11.14 -5.63
CA THR A 362 12.67 11.91 -4.90
C THR A 362 14.07 11.46 -5.35
N THR A 363 14.37 11.62 -6.61
CA THR A 363 15.75 11.70 -7.06
C THR A 363 16.24 13.10 -6.72
N ILE A 364 16.71 13.28 -5.51
CA ILE A 364 17.51 14.44 -5.15
C ILE A 364 18.86 14.24 -5.86
N THR A 365 19.11 15.10 -6.82
CA THR A 365 20.43 15.36 -7.41
C THR A 365 21.50 15.63 -6.35
#